data_e8a59ef8aea5f614f47a1d1dd9dee313
#
_entry.id   e8a59ef8aea5f614f47a1d1dd9dee313
#
_cell.length_a   1.000
_cell.length_b   1.000
_cell.length_c   1.000
_cell.angle_alpha   90.00
_cell.angle_beta   90.00
_cell.angle_gamma   90.00
#
_symmetry.space_group_name_H-M   'P 1'
#
loop_
_entity.id
_entity.type
_entity.pdbx_description
1 polymer ?
#
loop_
_entity_poly.entity_id
_entity_poly.type
_entity_poly.pdbx_seq_one_letter_code
_entity_poly.pdbx_strand_id
1 'polypeptide(L)'
;VVVVVYDENGKIATGIPVKMYNEKDYKVFEKDNLTLPTAVARTNESGIATFILPQEEWFAAQSQRFFTFVVQEGGGPDNYQIWSSGRTVEAGKVVKIEIRLTQFPN
;
A
#
# COMPACT_ATOMS: atom_id res chain seq x y z
N VAL A 1 -9.72 1.15 -4.63
CA VAL A 1 -8.84 0.12 -4.09
C VAL A 1 -9.02 0.05 -2.59
N VAL A 2 -9.20 -1.14 -2.06
CA VAL A 2 -9.25 -1.37 -0.63
C VAL A 2 -8.10 -2.31 -0.24
N VAL A 3 -7.40 -1.94 0.83
CA VAL A 3 -6.30 -2.76 1.36
C VAL A 3 -6.67 -3.18 2.77
N VAL A 4 -6.75 -4.49 2.99
CA VAL A 4 -7.03 -5.05 4.31
C VAL A 4 -5.70 -5.46 4.92
N VAL A 5 -5.43 -5.00 6.14
CA VAL A 5 -4.19 -5.31 6.83
C VAL A 5 -4.48 -6.18 8.03
N TYR A 6 -3.75 -7.29 8.12
CA TYR A 6 -3.82 -8.22 9.24
C TYR A 6 -2.49 -8.24 9.99
N ASP A 7 -2.55 -8.43 11.30
CA ASP A 7 -1.34 -8.62 12.09
C ASP A 7 -0.78 -10.06 11.90
N GLU A 8 0.29 -10.38 12.58
CA GLU A 8 0.95 -11.69 12.48
C GLU A 8 0.07 -12.85 12.92
N ASN A 9 -0.94 -12.57 13.76
CA ASN A 9 -1.88 -13.57 14.27
C ASN A 9 -3.13 -13.70 13.40
N GLY A 10 -3.20 -12.95 12.30
CA GLY A 10 -4.35 -12.98 11.41
C GLY A 10 -5.52 -12.12 11.87
N LYS A 11 -5.32 -11.27 12.88
CA LYS A 11 -6.33 -10.31 13.33
C LYS A 11 -6.20 -9.02 12.54
N ILE A 12 -7.30 -8.29 12.39
CA ILE A 12 -7.28 -7.00 11.70
C ILE A 12 -6.36 -6.02 12.44
N ALA A 13 -5.61 -5.24 11.67
CA ALA A 13 -4.71 -4.22 12.20
C ALA A 13 -5.29 -2.83 11.91
N THR A 14 -5.58 -2.06 12.95
CA THR A 14 -6.20 -0.74 12.85
C THR A 14 -5.17 0.38 12.94
N GLY A 15 -5.46 1.52 12.30
CA GLY A 15 -4.61 2.70 12.37
C GLY A 15 -3.28 2.56 11.64
N ILE A 16 -3.13 1.57 10.78
CA ILE A 16 -1.89 1.30 10.06
C ILE A 16 -1.84 2.16 8.79
N PRO A 17 -0.79 2.97 8.59
CA PRO A 17 -0.63 3.70 7.35
C PRO A 17 -0.30 2.74 6.21
N VAL A 18 -1.06 2.81 5.13
CA VAL A 18 -0.77 2.08 3.89
C VAL A 18 -0.36 3.11 2.85
N LYS A 19 0.81 2.96 2.29
CA LYS A 19 1.36 3.86 1.28
C LYS A 19 1.16 3.27 -0.10
N MET A 20 0.69 4.09 -1.04
CA MET A 20 0.53 3.70 -2.43
C MET A 20 1.57 4.41 -3.27
N TYR A 21 2.29 3.65 -4.08
CA TYR A 21 3.29 4.19 -5.01
C TYR A 21 2.92 3.82 -6.43
N ASN A 22 2.93 4.81 -7.34
CA ASN A 22 2.89 4.51 -8.75
C ASN A 22 4.25 3.95 -9.20
N GLU A 23 4.37 3.52 -10.46
CA GLU A 23 5.59 2.88 -10.93
C GLU A 23 6.82 3.78 -10.81
N LYS A 24 6.67 5.05 -11.12
CA LYS A 24 7.76 6.04 -11.05
C LYS A 24 8.20 6.25 -9.61
N ASP A 25 7.25 6.50 -8.72
CA ASP A 25 7.53 6.78 -7.31
C ASP A 25 8.09 5.56 -6.60
N TYR A 26 7.62 4.36 -6.96
CA TYR A 26 8.13 3.13 -6.37
C TYR A 26 9.59 2.87 -6.72
N LYS A 27 10.01 3.22 -7.93
CA LYS A 27 11.43 3.10 -8.31
C LYS A 27 12.32 3.98 -7.45
N VAL A 28 11.84 5.17 -7.08
CA VAL A 28 12.57 6.04 -6.16
C VAL A 28 12.56 5.44 -4.75
N PHE A 29 11.41 4.91 -4.31
CA PHE A 29 11.28 4.27 -3.00
C PHE A 29 12.23 3.08 -2.85
N GLU A 30 12.44 2.30 -3.88
CA GLU A 30 13.37 1.14 -3.82
C GLU A 30 14.80 1.58 -3.49
N LYS A 31 15.16 2.80 -3.85
CA LYS A 31 16.50 3.37 -3.57
C LYS A 31 16.53 4.13 -2.25
N ASP A 32 15.39 4.68 -1.84
CA ASP A 32 15.26 5.50 -0.63
C ASP A 32 13.90 5.25 0.00
N ASN A 33 13.87 4.46 1.07
CA ASN A 33 12.63 4.07 1.76
C ASN A 33 11.96 5.21 2.54
N LEU A 34 12.54 6.40 2.52
CA LEU A 34 11.92 7.61 3.06
C LEU A 34 11.19 8.43 1.99
N THR A 35 11.15 7.94 0.75
CA THR A 35 10.44 8.59 -0.35
C THR A 35 8.96 8.74 -0.02
N LEU A 36 8.43 9.93 -0.25
CA LEU A 36 7.01 10.19 -0.02
C LEU A 36 6.14 9.38 -0.98
N PRO A 37 5.03 8.83 -0.50
CA PRO A 37 4.14 8.03 -1.34
C PRO A 37 3.33 8.88 -2.30
N THR A 38 2.84 8.23 -3.36
CA THR A 38 1.87 8.84 -4.28
C THR A 38 0.59 9.18 -3.54
N ALA A 39 0.15 8.29 -2.65
CA ALA A 39 -1.00 8.50 -1.77
C ALA A 39 -0.83 7.66 -0.50
N VAL A 40 -1.54 8.03 0.56
CA VAL A 40 -1.53 7.28 1.81
C VAL A 40 -2.94 7.22 2.39
N ALA A 41 -3.29 6.08 2.99
CA ALA A 41 -4.52 5.91 3.74
C ALA A 41 -4.24 5.05 4.97
N ARG A 42 -4.99 5.28 6.05
CA ARG A 42 -4.86 4.49 7.27
C ARG A 42 -5.99 3.46 7.36
N THR A 43 -5.67 2.31 7.91
CA THR A 43 -6.71 1.31 8.17
C THR A 43 -7.69 1.81 9.22
N ASN A 44 -8.96 1.52 9.00
CA ASN A 44 -10.05 1.86 9.92
C ASN A 44 -10.23 0.75 10.96
N GLU A 45 -11.34 0.79 11.71
CA GLU A 45 -11.67 -0.20 12.73
C GLU A 45 -11.84 -1.62 12.19
N SER A 46 -12.12 -1.74 10.89
CA SER A 46 -12.24 -3.03 10.20
C SER A 46 -10.92 -3.47 9.55
N GLY A 47 -9.83 -2.74 9.79
CA GLY A 47 -8.54 -3.05 9.20
C GLY A 47 -8.42 -2.69 7.72
N ILE A 48 -9.26 -1.79 7.22
CA ILE A 48 -9.36 -1.45 5.80
C ILE A 48 -8.86 -0.04 5.54
N ALA A 49 -7.88 0.09 4.66
CA ALA A 49 -7.44 1.36 4.09
C ALA A 49 -8.08 1.50 2.69
N THR A 50 -8.74 2.61 2.43
CA THR A 50 -9.45 2.85 1.18
C THR A 50 -8.75 3.93 0.37
N PHE A 51 -8.47 3.63 -0.88
CA PHE A 51 -7.93 4.59 -1.84
C PHE A 51 -8.99 4.87 -2.91
N ILE A 52 -9.35 6.14 -3.04
CA ILE A 52 -10.29 6.60 -4.05
C ILE A 52 -9.47 7.21 -5.17
N LEU A 53 -9.55 6.60 -6.37
CA LEU A 53 -8.77 7.02 -7.52
C LEU A 53 -9.74 7.57 -8.58
N PRO A 54 -9.98 8.90 -8.63
CA PRO A 54 -10.84 9.49 -9.65
C PRO A 54 -10.32 9.17 -11.05
N GLN A 55 -11.19 8.70 -11.93
CA GLN A 55 -10.80 8.26 -13.28
C GLN A 55 -10.11 9.36 -14.09
N GLU A 56 -10.63 10.57 -13.99
CA GLU A 56 -10.10 11.70 -14.77
C GLU A 56 -8.67 12.03 -14.38
N GLU A 57 -8.33 11.85 -13.12
CA GLU A 57 -7.01 12.19 -12.60
C GLU A 57 -6.01 11.05 -12.80
N TRP A 58 -6.42 9.82 -12.53
CA TRP A 58 -5.49 8.69 -12.46
C TRP A 58 -5.44 7.84 -13.72
N PHE A 59 -6.51 7.86 -14.52
CA PHE A 59 -6.66 6.99 -15.69
C PHE A 59 -6.91 7.74 -17.00
N ALA A 60 -6.59 9.05 -17.03
CA ALA A 60 -6.86 9.88 -18.20
C ALA A 60 -6.15 9.36 -19.47
N ALA A 61 -4.96 8.83 -19.34
CA ALA A 61 -4.16 8.35 -20.45
C ALA A 61 -4.21 6.82 -20.62
N GLN A 62 -4.58 6.09 -19.57
CA GLN A 62 -4.58 4.64 -19.55
C GLN A 62 -5.70 4.13 -18.67
N SER A 63 -6.41 3.09 -19.14
CA SER A 63 -7.48 2.45 -18.36
C SER A 63 -6.96 1.51 -17.29
N GLN A 64 -5.67 1.15 -17.33
CA GLN A 64 -5.02 0.29 -16.35
C GLN A 64 -3.72 0.93 -15.91
N ARG A 65 -3.44 0.86 -14.61
CA ARG A 65 -2.19 1.33 -14.04
C ARG A 65 -1.72 0.38 -12.95
N PHE A 66 -0.41 0.25 -12.81
CA PHE A 66 0.20 -0.57 -11.77
C PHE A 66 0.58 0.29 -10.57
N PHE A 67 0.17 -0.16 -9.38
CA PHE A 67 0.54 0.47 -8.11
C PHE A 67 1.12 -0.56 -7.16
N THR A 68 2.02 -0.12 -6.31
CA THR A 68 2.54 -0.93 -5.22
C THR A 68 2.08 -0.34 -3.89
N PHE A 69 1.52 -1.19 -3.04
CA PHE A 69 1.02 -0.81 -1.73
C PHE A 69 2.01 -1.30 -0.67
N VAL A 70 2.40 -0.42 0.22
CA VAL A 70 3.49 -0.67 1.17
C VAL A 70 3.03 -0.37 2.58
N VAL A 71 3.30 -1.30 3.48
CA VAL A 71 3.24 -1.07 4.93
C VAL A 71 4.66 -1.11 5.45
N GLN A 72 5.04 -0.10 6.20
CA GLN A 72 6.39 0.05 6.71
C GLN A 72 6.31 0.26 8.21
N GLU A 73 6.88 -0.66 8.97
CA GLU A 73 6.90 -0.58 10.43
C GLU A 73 8.31 -0.79 10.95
N GLY A 74 8.62 -0.16 12.08
CA GLY A 74 9.91 -0.31 12.72
C GLY A 74 10.35 0.97 13.37
N GLY A 75 11.34 0.87 14.24
CA GLY A 75 11.76 1.94 15.13
C GLY A 75 13.00 2.69 14.69
N GLY A 76 13.43 2.63 13.47
CA GLY A 76 14.60 3.36 13.05
C GLY A 76 15.08 2.98 11.67
N PRO A 77 16.08 3.71 11.13
CA PRO A 77 16.52 3.51 9.75
C PRO A 77 17.06 2.11 9.46
N ASP A 78 17.55 1.40 10.48
CA ASP A 78 18.13 0.08 10.30
C ASP A 78 17.18 -1.06 10.72
N ASN A 79 16.00 -0.74 11.21
CA ASN A 79 15.08 -1.71 11.78
C ASN A 79 13.69 -1.70 11.13
N TYR A 80 13.61 -1.25 9.89
CA TYR A 80 12.34 -1.27 9.15
C TYR A 80 12.00 -2.67 8.70
N GLN A 81 10.75 -3.03 8.87
CA GLN A 81 10.13 -4.13 8.17
C GLN A 81 9.18 -3.55 7.14
N ILE A 82 9.25 -4.06 5.92
CA ILE A 82 8.47 -3.54 4.79
C ILE A 82 7.72 -4.70 4.16
N TRP A 83 6.41 -4.53 4.06
CA TRP A 83 5.53 -5.46 3.33
C TRP A 83 5.00 -4.72 2.12
N SER A 84 5.01 -5.36 0.97
CA SER A 84 4.55 -4.74 -0.26
C SER A 84 3.71 -5.71 -1.08
N SER A 85 2.78 -5.14 -1.84
CA SER A 85 1.95 -5.89 -2.77
C SER A 85 1.70 -5.03 -4.01
N GLY A 86 2.11 -5.53 -5.17
CA GLY A 86 1.88 -4.85 -6.44
C GLY A 86 0.60 -5.37 -7.09
N ARG A 87 -0.19 -4.46 -7.68
CA ARG A 87 -1.42 -4.79 -8.36
C ARG A 87 -1.65 -3.87 -9.55
N THR A 88 -2.20 -4.44 -10.61
CA THR A 88 -2.76 -3.65 -11.70
C THR A 88 -4.17 -3.22 -11.31
N VAL A 89 -4.42 -1.92 -11.35
CA VAL A 89 -5.71 -1.33 -11.04
C VAL A 89 -6.34 -0.87 -12.34
N GLU A 90 -7.59 -1.29 -12.56
CA GLU A 90 -8.36 -0.93 -13.75
C GLU A 90 -9.42 0.11 -13.40
N ALA A 91 -9.57 1.11 -14.26
CA ALA A 91 -10.55 2.17 -14.07
C ALA A 91 -11.97 1.60 -13.92
N GLY A 92 -12.69 2.08 -12.91
CA GLY A 92 -14.07 1.66 -12.65
C GLY A 92 -14.21 0.32 -11.95
N LYS A 93 -13.11 -0.35 -11.60
CA LYS A 93 -13.17 -1.64 -10.89
C LYS A 93 -12.64 -1.51 -9.47
N VAL A 94 -13.23 -2.29 -8.57
CA VAL A 94 -12.76 -2.36 -7.18
C VAL A 94 -11.70 -3.46 -7.09
N VAL A 95 -10.55 -3.12 -6.53
CA VAL A 95 -9.47 -4.07 -6.28
C VAL A 95 -9.32 -4.22 -4.78
N LYS A 96 -9.32 -5.46 -4.31
CA LYS A 96 -9.10 -5.79 -2.89
C LYS A 96 -7.72 -6.42 -2.75
N ILE A 97 -6.93 -5.90 -1.83
CA ILE A 97 -5.58 -6.37 -1.54
C ILE A 97 -5.51 -6.73 -0.07
N GLU A 98 -4.85 -7.84 0.25
CA GLU A 98 -4.63 -8.25 1.63
C GLU A 98 -3.13 -8.21 1.93
N ILE A 99 -2.76 -7.57 3.04
CA ILE A 99 -1.39 -7.53 3.54
C ILE A 99 -1.38 -8.08 4.94
N ARG A 100 -0.60 -9.12 5.19
CA ARG A 100 -0.42 -9.69 6.52
C ARG A 100 0.96 -9.33 7.05
N LEU A 101 0.98 -8.72 8.23
CA LEU A 101 2.22 -8.26 8.86
C LEU A 101 2.92 -9.42 9.57
N THR A 102 3.45 -10.34 8.79
CA THR A 102 4.19 -11.48 9.32
C THR A 102 5.61 -11.08 9.69
N GLN A 103 6.19 -11.79 10.65
CA GLN A 103 7.60 -11.57 10.94
C GLN A 103 8.44 -12.13 9.77
N PHE A 104 9.46 -11.37 9.37
CA PHE A 104 10.39 -11.88 8.38
C PHE A 104 11.24 -12.99 9.01
N PRO A 105 11.48 -14.07 8.28
CA PRO A 105 12.45 -15.07 8.73
C PRO A 105 13.84 -14.44 8.77
N ASN A 106 14.51 -14.66 9.86
CA ASN A 106 15.89 -14.18 10.04
C ASN A 106 16.87 -15.29 9.68
#